data_921576a3bf077698f8237bbd357b9131
#
_entry.id   921576a3bf077698f8237bbd357b9131
#
_cell.length_a   1.000
_cell.length_b   1.000
_cell.length_c   1.000
_cell.angle_alpha   90.00
_cell.angle_beta   90.00
_cell.angle_gamma   90.00
#
_symmetry.space_group_name_H-M   'P 1'
#
loop_
_entity.id
_entity.type
_entity.pdbx_description
1 polymer ?
#
loop_
_entity_poly.entity_id
_entity_poly.type
_entity_poly.pdbx_seq_one_letter_code
_entity_poly.pdbx_strand_id
1 'polypeptide(L)'
;MKIKVVGSGWFGCHIALSLLRDGHEVELHEMKDEIFAGASGKIPARLHLGAPHYPRLMVTQQACQSHQEAFLKEYGDLTRAVPINIYAVANDHSMVDFGTYHLVLKNQIEILTIHDPAEFGLQNVEGAVMTGERHIVVNKAKQFFERELREVLCLGSKESPTNTDGYDYVVDCTFCANDEYMVDRFEPCLVLALRGPAYKAVTIMDGPFPSLYPWDEDRDLLSLSSAKYTPFSKECKTWREARDLLDNLSRKEVEDQGRQMIDSMAHFYPEVRDYEVVDHMLSIRAMPLWKADSRLVDVVKLNDKLIRIRSGKIDAVIEAEAKVKECVT
;
A
#
# COMPACT_ATOMS: atom_id res chain seq x y z
N MET A 1 -25.88 -17.80 -1.32
CA MET A 1 -24.88 -18.57 -0.57
C MET A 1 -24.52 -17.82 0.69
N LYS A 2 -24.10 -18.54 1.74
CA LYS A 2 -23.61 -17.93 2.98
C LYS A 2 -22.07 -17.87 2.96
N ILE A 3 -21.50 -16.67 3.04
CA ILE A 3 -20.07 -16.43 2.83
C ILE A 3 -19.49 -15.67 4.03
N LYS A 4 -18.40 -16.19 4.59
CA LYS A 4 -17.63 -15.52 5.63
C LYS A 4 -16.42 -14.83 5.00
N VAL A 5 -16.22 -13.54 5.30
CA VAL A 5 -15.01 -12.78 4.95
C VAL A 5 -14.24 -12.49 6.23
N VAL A 6 -12.94 -12.81 6.29
CA VAL A 6 -12.10 -12.63 7.47
C VAL A 6 -11.03 -11.58 7.21
N GLY A 7 -11.05 -10.51 8.00
CA GLY A 7 -10.18 -9.33 7.88
C GLY A 7 -10.87 -8.18 7.16
N SER A 8 -11.01 -7.03 7.84
CA SER A 8 -11.67 -5.82 7.33
C SER A 8 -10.70 -4.75 6.84
N GLY A 9 -9.59 -5.14 6.21
CA GLY A 9 -8.79 -4.26 5.36
C GLY A 9 -9.55 -3.91 4.07
N TRP A 10 -8.94 -3.14 3.15
CA TRP A 10 -9.56 -2.77 1.87
C TRP A 10 -10.14 -3.95 1.11
N PHE A 11 -9.36 -5.03 0.99
CA PHE A 11 -9.81 -6.23 0.28
C PHE A 11 -11.04 -6.85 0.93
N GLY A 12 -11.03 -7.04 2.26
CA GLY A 12 -12.16 -7.63 2.96
C GLY A 12 -13.42 -6.77 2.88
N CYS A 13 -13.30 -5.46 3.08
CA CYS A 13 -14.44 -4.55 2.97
C CYS A 13 -15.00 -4.52 1.53
N HIS A 14 -14.14 -4.44 0.51
CA HIS A 14 -14.56 -4.43 -0.88
C HIS A 14 -15.23 -5.74 -1.29
N ILE A 15 -14.62 -6.88 -0.98
CA ILE A 15 -15.18 -8.21 -1.30
C ILE A 15 -16.51 -8.43 -0.59
N ALA A 16 -16.61 -8.10 0.70
CA ALA A 16 -17.87 -8.22 1.44
C ALA A 16 -18.99 -7.38 0.79
N LEU A 17 -18.68 -6.13 0.44
CA LEU A 17 -19.64 -5.22 -0.23
C LEU A 17 -20.07 -5.76 -1.60
N SER A 18 -19.12 -6.26 -2.38
CA SER A 18 -19.40 -6.83 -3.70
C SER A 18 -20.28 -8.07 -3.62
N LEU A 19 -19.96 -9.00 -2.71
CA LEU A 19 -20.74 -10.23 -2.50
C LEU A 19 -22.16 -9.92 -1.98
N LEU A 20 -22.33 -8.90 -1.13
CA LEU A 20 -23.64 -8.42 -0.72
C LEU A 20 -24.47 -7.89 -1.90
N ARG A 21 -23.86 -7.11 -2.78
CA ARG A 21 -24.50 -6.59 -4.00
C ARG A 21 -24.94 -7.70 -4.95
N ASP A 22 -24.22 -8.83 -4.96
CA ASP A 22 -24.60 -10.02 -5.72
C ASP A 22 -25.70 -10.87 -5.03
N GLY A 23 -26.20 -10.44 -3.87
CA GLY A 23 -27.30 -11.08 -3.16
C GLY A 23 -26.89 -12.27 -2.28
N HIS A 24 -25.63 -12.38 -1.90
CA HIS A 24 -25.16 -13.38 -0.95
C HIS A 24 -25.44 -12.95 0.51
N GLU A 25 -25.59 -13.91 1.40
CA GLU A 25 -25.54 -13.70 2.84
C GLU A 25 -24.07 -13.62 3.26
N VAL A 26 -23.64 -12.46 3.80
CA VAL A 26 -22.23 -12.20 4.10
C VAL A 26 -22.05 -11.86 5.57
N GLU A 27 -20.99 -12.39 6.18
CA GLU A 27 -20.48 -11.95 7.48
C GLU A 27 -19.02 -11.50 7.32
N LEU A 28 -18.71 -10.24 7.70
CA LEU A 28 -17.35 -9.69 7.68
C LEU A 28 -16.80 -9.62 9.09
N HIS A 29 -15.81 -10.45 9.39
CA HIS A 29 -15.18 -10.55 10.71
C HIS A 29 -13.86 -9.79 10.78
N GLU A 30 -13.70 -8.97 11.83
CA GLU A 30 -12.48 -8.24 12.15
C GLU A 30 -12.10 -8.46 13.61
N MET A 31 -10.85 -8.83 13.87
CA MET A 31 -10.36 -9.08 15.22
C MET A 31 -10.15 -7.82 16.07
N LYS A 32 -10.07 -6.66 15.44
CA LYS A 32 -9.93 -5.35 16.09
C LYS A 32 -11.30 -4.68 16.25
N ASP A 33 -11.32 -3.59 17.01
CA ASP A 33 -12.53 -2.82 17.30
C ASP A 33 -12.89 -1.81 16.20
N GLU A 34 -12.10 -1.82 15.10
CA GLU A 34 -12.29 -0.92 13.96
C GLU A 34 -11.82 -1.57 12.66
N ILE A 35 -12.42 -1.16 11.54
CA ILE A 35 -11.94 -1.54 10.21
C ILE A 35 -10.62 -0.80 9.88
N PHE A 36 -9.87 -1.33 8.92
CA PHE A 36 -8.59 -0.74 8.48
C PHE A 36 -7.51 -0.64 9.57
N ALA A 37 -7.64 -1.37 10.67
CA ALA A 37 -6.68 -1.38 11.78
C ALA A 37 -5.25 -1.82 11.37
N GLY A 38 -5.13 -2.55 10.26
CA GLY A 38 -3.86 -3.00 9.67
C GLY A 38 -3.27 -2.03 8.65
N ALA A 39 -2.62 -2.59 7.63
CA ALA A 39 -1.92 -1.84 6.57
C ALA A 39 -2.81 -0.81 5.85
N SER A 40 -4.10 -1.12 5.65
CA SER A 40 -5.05 -0.24 4.95
C SER A 40 -5.25 1.13 5.60
N GLY A 41 -5.06 1.24 6.92
CA GLY A 41 -5.15 2.52 7.65
C GLY A 41 -3.79 3.09 8.08
N LYS A 42 -2.68 2.38 7.85
CA LYS A 42 -1.36 2.74 8.37
C LYS A 42 -0.30 2.99 7.31
N ILE A 43 -0.54 2.58 6.07
CA ILE A 43 0.39 2.78 4.96
C ILE A 43 -0.22 3.78 3.99
N PRO A 44 0.59 4.66 3.37
CA PRO A 44 0.10 5.60 2.37
C PRO A 44 -0.64 4.88 1.26
N ALA A 45 -1.90 5.22 1.08
CA ALA A 45 -2.77 4.59 0.10
C ALA A 45 -2.62 5.29 -1.27
N ARG A 46 -1.50 5.03 -1.94
CA ARG A 46 -1.18 5.55 -3.28
C ARG A 46 -1.96 4.85 -4.36
N LEU A 47 -2.51 5.62 -5.29
CA LEU A 47 -3.00 5.13 -6.58
C LEU A 47 -1.98 5.49 -7.66
N HIS A 48 -1.08 4.54 -7.90
CA HIS A 48 0.02 4.73 -8.85
C HIS A 48 -0.42 4.65 -10.31
N LEU A 49 0.16 5.50 -11.15
CA LEU A 49 0.16 5.32 -12.61
C LEU A 49 1.27 4.37 -13.11
N GLY A 50 2.01 3.77 -12.19
CA GLY A 50 3.07 2.82 -12.52
C GLY A 50 4.47 3.41 -12.61
N ALA A 51 4.61 4.73 -12.52
CA ALA A 51 5.89 5.43 -12.61
C ALA A 51 7.02 4.83 -11.76
N PRO A 52 6.81 4.42 -10.48
CA PRO A 52 7.89 3.86 -9.68
C PRO A 52 8.26 2.41 -10.03
N HIS A 53 7.58 1.75 -10.96
CA HIS A 53 7.82 0.35 -11.31
C HIS A 53 8.61 0.16 -12.60
N TYR A 54 8.74 1.20 -13.40
CA TYR A 54 9.67 1.19 -14.50
C TYR A 54 11.07 1.62 -13.99
N PRO A 55 12.15 0.98 -14.41
CA PRO A 55 12.28 -0.04 -15.45
C PRO A 55 12.16 -1.50 -14.96
N ARG A 56 11.87 -1.73 -13.69
CA ARG A 56 11.98 -3.07 -13.09
C ARG A 56 10.99 -4.09 -13.65
N LEU A 57 9.72 -3.71 -13.81
CA LEU A 57 8.68 -4.65 -14.19
C LEU A 57 7.53 -3.97 -14.94
N MET A 58 7.60 -3.97 -16.27
CA MET A 58 6.57 -3.37 -17.14
C MET A 58 5.16 -3.93 -16.91
N VAL A 59 5.04 -5.22 -16.61
CA VAL A 59 3.74 -5.86 -16.30
C VAL A 59 3.09 -5.21 -15.08
N THR A 60 3.88 -4.91 -14.04
CA THR A 60 3.35 -4.20 -12.85
C THR A 60 2.97 -2.76 -13.19
N GLN A 61 3.70 -2.08 -14.05
CA GLN A 61 3.37 -0.73 -14.48
C GLN A 61 2.04 -0.68 -15.23
N GLN A 62 1.85 -1.56 -16.22
CA GLN A 62 0.61 -1.65 -16.99
C GLN A 62 -0.58 -2.02 -16.11
N ALA A 63 -0.39 -2.98 -15.18
CA ALA A 63 -1.40 -3.33 -14.20
C ALA A 63 -1.82 -2.14 -13.33
N CYS A 64 -0.87 -1.28 -12.91
CA CYS A 64 -1.19 -0.08 -12.13
C CYS A 64 -2.12 0.88 -12.86
N GLN A 65 -1.95 1.06 -14.17
CA GLN A 65 -2.80 1.95 -14.96
C GLN A 65 -4.24 1.42 -15.05
N SER A 66 -4.39 0.15 -15.41
CA SER A 66 -5.73 -0.48 -15.50
C SER A 66 -6.41 -0.58 -14.13
N HIS A 67 -5.65 -0.88 -13.07
CA HIS A 67 -6.18 -0.93 -11.71
C HIS A 67 -6.62 0.46 -11.23
N GLN A 68 -5.83 1.50 -11.48
CA GLN A 68 -6.20 2.85 -11.10
C GLN A 68 -7.49 3.29 -11.80
N GLU A 69 -7.62 3.05 -13.10
CA GLU A 69 -8.83 3.38 -13.85
C GLU A 69 -10.06 2.67 -13.28
N ALA A 70 -9.97 1.35 -13.06
CA ALA A 70 -11.05 0.57 -12.48
C ALA A 70 -11.40 1.04 -11.05
N PHE A 71 -10.37 1.31 -10.23
CA PHE A 71 -10.54 1.81 -8.87
C PHE A 71 -11.24 3.18 -8.85
N LEU A 72 -10.83 4.12 -9.71
CA LEU A 72 -11.42 5.45 -9.78
C LEU A 72 -12.87 5.44 -10.25
N LYS A 73 -13.25 4.50 -11.10
CA LYS A 73 -14.64 4.31 -11.51
C LYS A 73 -15.54 3.91 -10.35
N GLU A 74 -15.06 3.07 -9.44
CA GLU A 74 -15.82 2.58 -8.27
C GLU A 74 -15.69 3.53 -7.06
N TYR A 75 -14.49 4.04 -6.78
CA TYR A 75 -14.12 4.73 -5.55
C TYR A 75 -13.50 6.12 -5.78
N GLY A 76 -13.76 6.75 -6.93
CA GLY A 76 -13.18 8.06 -7.26
C GLY A 76 -13.44 9.14 -6.21
N ASP A 77 -14.65 9.15 -5.61
CA ASP A 77 -15.05 10.09 -4.57
C ASP A 77 -14.28 9.90 -3.23
N LEU A 78 -13.68 8.72 -3.03
CA LEU A 78 -12.85 8.42 -1.87
C LEU A 78 -11.38 8.80 -2.09
N THR A 79 -11.08 9.45 -3.21
CA THR A 79 -9.70 9.79 -3.58
C THR A 79 -9.52 11.29 -3.76
N ARG A 80 -8.27 11.73 -3.68
CA ARG A 80 -7.88 13.12 -3.98
C ARG A 80 -6.63 13.16 -4.85
N ALA A 81 -6.54 14.12 -5.77
CA ALA A 81 -5.35 14.36 -6.56
C ALA A 81 -4.20 14.83 -5.66
N VAL A 82 -2.98 14.43 -6.00
CA VAL A 82 -1.75 14.95 -5.39
C VAL A 82 -1.29 16.12 -6.27
N PRO A 83 -1.40 17.38 -5.80
CA PRO A 83 -1.16 18.55 -6.65
C PRO A 83 0.27 18.61 -7.21
N ILE A 84 1.25 18.20 -6.40
CA ILE A 84 2.65 18.13 -6.76
C ILE A 84 3.15 16.73 -6.43
N ASN A 85 3.30 15.88 -7.44
CA ASN A 85 3.80 14.52 -7.30
C ASN A 85 5.01 14.30 -8.19
N ILE A 86 6.19 14.28 -7.60
CA ILE A 86 7.47 14.28 -8.27
C ILE A 86 8.12 12.91 -8.19
N TYR A 87 8.60 12.43 -9.32
CA TYR A 87 9.53 11.30 -9.44
C TYR A 87 10.86 11.81 -9.95
N ALA A 88 11.93 11.64 -9.18
CA ALA A 88 13.27 12.08 -9.50
C ALA A 88 14.25 10.90 -9.57
N VAL A 89 15.12 10.88 -10.55
CA VAL A 89 16.18 9.88 -10.70
C VAL A 89 17.44 10.39 -10.03
N ALA A 90 18.02 9.60 -9.12
CA ALA A 90 19.22 9.97 -8.39
C ALA A 90 20.45 9.99 -9.29
N ASN A 91 21.42 10.90 -9.03
CA ASN A 91 22.69 10.95 -9.74
C ASN A 91 23.53 9.67 -9.59
N ASP A 92 23.44 9.03 -8.42
CA ASP A 92 24.20 7.84 -8.07
C ASP A 92 23.29 6.70 -7.63
N HIS A 93 23.71 5.47 -7.88
CA HIS A 93 23.05 4.24 -7.43
C HIS A 93 21.65 4.02 -7.99
N SER A 94 21.21 4.78 -8.96
CA SER A 94 20.00 4.50 -9.72
C SER A 94 20.25 3.36 -10.71
N MET A 95 19.23 2.52 -10.95
CA MET A 95 19.32 1.38 -11.87
C MET A 95 19.12 1.81 -13.32
N VAL A 96 18.63 3.03 -13.54
CA VAL A 96 18.34 3.62 -14.84
C VAL A 96 18.72 5.10 -14.82
N ASP A 97 19.25 5.61 -15.92
CA ASP A 97 19.48 7.05 -16.13
C ASP A 97 18.16 7.78 -16.41
N PHE A 98 18.15 9.09 -16.13
CA PHE A 98 16.96 9.91 -16.32
C PHE A 98 16.47 9.93 -17.77
N GLY A 99 17.36 9.95 -18.74
CA GLY A 99 17.00 9.98 -20.17
C GLY A 99 16.21 8.76 -20.58
N THR A 100 16.67 7.57 -20.19
CA THR A 100 15.97 6.29 -20.42
C THR A 100 14.63 6.24 -19.68
N TYR A 101 14.61 6.62 -18.40
CA TYR A 101 13.39 6.68 -17.60
C TYR A 101 12.34 7.59 -18.24
N HIS A 102 12.72 8.81 -18.56
CA HIS A 102 11.87 9.81 -19.20
C HIS A 102 11.33 9.34 -20.55
N LEU A 103 12.20 8.77 -21.41
CA LEU A 103 11.81 8.28 -22.73
C LEU A 103 10.72 7.23 -22.67
N VAL A 104 10.84 6.29 -21.74
CA VAL A 104 9.84 5.22 -21.61
C VAL A 104 8.55 5.74 -20.97
N LEU A 105 8.67 6.54 -19.90
CA LEU A 105 7.51 6.99 -19.16
C LEU A 105 6.59 7.88 -19.99
N LYS A 106 7.14 8.83 -20.77
CA LYS A 106 6.37 9.74 -21.64
C LYS A 106 5.56 9.04 -22.73
N ASN A 107 5.92 7.81 -23.09
CA ASN A 107 5.20 7.02 -24.07
C ASN A 107 4.05 6.21 -23.46
N GLN A 108 3.92 6.22 -22.13
CA GLN A 108 2.96 5.37 -21.42
C GLN A 108 1.97 6.15 -20.57
N ILE A 109 2.41 7.25 -19.96
CA ILE A 109 1.57 8.12 -19.13
C ILE A 109 1.85 9.59 -19.45
N GLU A 110 0.89 10.45 -19.11
CA GLU A 110 1.09 11.88 -19.14
C GLU A 110 2.08 12.31 -18.05
N ILE A 111 3.12 13.02 -18.44
CA ILE A 111 4.14 13.57 -17.54
C ILE A 111 4.43 15.02 -17.88
N LEU A 112 4.79 15.81 -16.86
CA LEU A 112 5.42 17.11 -17.00
C LEU A 112 6.91 16.99 -16.64
N THR A 113 7.79 17.30 -17.58
CA THR A 113 9.25 17.31 -17.32
C THR A 113 9.63 18.50 -16.46
N ILE A 114 10.35 18.29 -15.37
CA ILE A 114 10.91 19.33 -14.53
C ILE A 114 12.31 19.66 -15.09
N HIS A 115 12.45 20.86 -15.65
CA HIS A 115 13.70 21.30 -16.30
C HIS A 115 14.78 21.70 -15.28
N ASP A 116 14.37 22.28 -14.16
CA ASP A 116 15.26 22.59 -13.04
C ASP A 116 14.72 21.97 -11.74
N PRO A 117 15.23 20.80 -11.33
CA PRO A 117 14.83 20.17 -10.08
C PRO A 117 15.06 21.02 -8.83
N ALA A 118 16.02 21.98 -8.87
CA ALA A 118 16.31 22.84 -7.74
C ALA A 118 15.17 23.81 -7.42
N GLU A 119 14.34 24.21 -8.41
CA GLU A 119 13.13 25.02 -8.17
C GLU A 119 12.12 24.31 -7.27
N PHE A 120 12.19 22.98 -7.20
CA PHE A 120 11.36 22.14 -6.32
C PHE A 120 12.08 21.72 -5.03
N GLY A 121 13.25 22.31 -4.76
CA GLY A 121 14.10 21.99 -3.60
C GLY A 121 14.84 20.68 -3.72
N LEU A 122 14.98 20.10 -4.93
CA LEU A 122 15.66 18.84 -5.15
C LEU A 122 17.14 19.06 -5.48
N GLN A 123 17.98 18.17 -4.98
CA GLN A 123 19.42 18.09 -5.28
C GLN A 123 19.87 16.64 -5.47
N ASN A 124 21.07 16.42 -5.99
CA ASN A 124 21.66 15.10 -6.23
C ASN A 124 20.80 14.20 -7.12
N VAL A 125 20.07 14.78 -8.07
CA VAL A 125 19.23 14.09 -9.04
C VAL A 125 19.63 14.46 -10.47
N GLU A 126 19.59 13.50 -11.40
CA GLU A 126 19.83 13.72 -12.83
C GLU A 126 18.69 14.48 -13.49
N GLY A 127 17.48 14.30 -13.01
CA GLY A 127 16.28 14.92 -13.52
C GLY A 127 15.04 14.44 -12.80
N ALA A 128 13.91 15.10 -13.09
CA ALA A 128 12.65 14.79 -12.46
C ALA A 128 11.45 14.98 -13.41
N VAL A 129 10.36 14.30 -13.11
CA VAL A 129 9.06 14.47 -13.77
C VAL A 129 7.97 14.65 -12.74
N MET A 130 6.90 15.32 -13.13
CA MET A 130 5.66 15.40 -12.35
C MET A 130 4.58 14.55 -13.02
N THR A 131 3.78 13.84 -12.23
CA THR A 131 2.68 12.99 -12.70
C THR A 131 1.38 13.32 -12.00
N GLY A 132 0.26 13.02 -12.64
CA GLY A 132 -1.08 13.26 -12.11
C GLY A 132 -1.61 12.10 -11.27
N GLU A 133 -0.94 11.71 -10.20
CA GLU A 133 -1.40 10.62 -9.32
C GLU A 133 -2.41 11.07 -8.27
N ARG A 134 -3.06 10.10 -7.66
CA ARG A 134 -4.05 10.30 -6.61
C ARG A 134 -3.73 9.46 -5.38
N HIS A 135 -4.27 9.85 -4.24
CA HIS A 135 -4.25 9.04 -3.04
C HIS A 135 -5.68 8.81 -2.52
N ILE A 136 -5.84 7.76 -1.74
CA ILE A 136 -7.10 7.46 -1.07
C ILE A 136 -7.16 8.24 0.23
N VAL A 137 -8.28 8.93 0.45
CA VAL A 137 -8.58 9.59 1.73
C VAL A 137 -9.12 8.54 2.69
N VAL A 138 -8.23 7.99 3.52
CA VAL A 138 -8.49 6.80 4.35
C VAL A 138 -9.70 6.98 5.25
N ASN A 139 -9.84 8.15 5.88
CA ASN A 139 -10.98 8.44 6.77
C ASN A 139 -12.32 8.43 6.02
N LYS A 140 -12.38 8.97 4.78
CA LYS A 140 -13.59 8.89 3.95
C LYS A 140 -13.93 7.45 3.57
N ALA A 141 -12.91 6.68 3.22
CA ALA A 141 -13.07 5.28 2.87
C ALA A 141 -13.57 4.46 4.07
N LYS A 142 -13.02 4.71 5.26
CA LYS A 142 -13.45 4.09 6.49
C LYS A 142 -14.93 4.37 6.77
N GLN A 143 -15.35 5.63 6.76
CA GLN A 143 -16.73 6.04 6.96
C GLN A 143 -17.68 5.43 5.89
N PHE A 144 -17.24 5.36 4.64
CA PHE A 144 -17.99 4.73 3.57
C PHE A 144 -18.26 3.25 3.87
N PHE A 145 -17.22 2.46 4.14
CA PHE A 145 -17.38 1.03 4.39
C PHE A 145 -18.08 0.72 5.70
N GLU A 146 -17.88 1.49 6.78
CA GLU A 146 -18.63 1.35 8.04
C GLU A 146 -20.13 1.56 7.85
N ARG A 147 -20.50 2.48 6.97
CA ARG A 147 -21.93 2.70 6.63
C ARG A 147 -22.49 1.56 5.79
N GLU A 148 -21.80 1.20 4.70
CA GLU A 148 -22.29 0.21 3.72
C GLU A 148 -22.34 -1.21 4.30
N LEU A 149 -21.45 -1.53 5.24
CA LEU A 149 -21.28 -2.87 5.80
C LEU A 149 -21.84 -3.02 7.22
N ARG A 150 -22.50 -1.99 7.76
CA ARG A 150 -22.97 -1.93 9.16
C ARG A 150 -23.66 -3.20 9.64
N GLU A 151 -24.51 -3.81 8.80
CA GLU A 151 -25.36 -4.94 9.19
C GLU A 151 -24.62 -6.29 9.19
N VAL A 152 -23.45 -6.35 8.54
CA VAL A 152 -22.68 -7.59 8.35
C VAL A 152 -21.30 -7.53 8.99
N LEU A 153 -20.91 -6.38 9.54
CA LEU A 153 -19.61 -6.14 10.14
C LEU A 153 -19.57 -6.60 11.60
N CYS A 154 -18.72 -7.59 11.89
CA CYS A 154 -18.49 -8.17 13.21
C CYS A 154 -17.12 -7.73 13.73
N LEU A 155 -17.05 -6.61 14.44
CA LEU A 155 -15.82 -6.10 15.08
C LEU A 155 -15.51 -6.86 16.38
N GLY A 156 -14.24 -6.89 16.80
CA GLY A 156 -13.76 -7.63 17.98
C GLY A 156 -13.88 -9.15 17.83
N SER A 157 -14.18 -9.63 16.62
CA SER A 157 -14.43 -11.04 16.31
C SER A 157 -13.19 -11.71 15.74
N LYS A 158 -12.52 -12.52 16.56
CA LYS A 158 -11.32 -13.28 16.16
C LYS A 158 -11.71 -14.61 15.52
N GLU A 159 -12.07 -14.57 14.24
CA GLU A 159 -12.38 -15.76 13.47
C GLU A 159 -11.14 -16.32 12.75
N SER A 160 -11.09 -17.66 12.66
CA SER A 160 -10.10 -18.33 11.80
C SER A 160 -10.64 -18.47 10.39
N PRO A 161 -9.88 -18.06 9.34
CA PRO A 161 -10.30 -18.31 7.97
C PRO A 161 -10.36 -19.81 7.62
N THR A 162 -9.66 -20.67 8.36
CA THR A 162 -9.70 -22.13 8.14
C THR A 162 -10.93 -22.80 8.72
N ASN A 163 -11.69 -22.13 9.60
CA ASN A 163 -12.99 -22.63 10.06
C ASN A 163 -14.05 -22.30 9.01
N THR A 164 -14.48 -23.32 8.25
CA THR A 164 -15.47 -23.19 7.18
C THR A 164 -16.85 -23.75 7.55
N ASP A 165 -17.07 -24.12 8.83
CA ASP A 165 -18.30 -24.72 9.28
C ASP A 165 -19.48 -23.72 9.20
N GLY A 166 -20.57 -24.16 8.60
CA GLY A 166 -21.79 -23.36 8.44
C GLY A 166 -21.74 -22.33 7.29
N TYR A 167 -20.65 -22.31 6.50
CA TYR A 167 -20.51 -21.43 5.33
C TYR A 167 -20.32 -22.24 4.05
N ASP A 168 -20.83 -21.70 2.96
CA ASP A 168 -20.58 -22.21 1.62
C ASP A 168 -19.14 -21.90 1.18
N TYR A 169 -18.70 -20.65 1.47
CA TYR A 169 -17.33 -20.19 1.24
C TYR A 169 -16.80 -19.35 2.39
N VAL A 170 -15.47 -19.32 2.52
CA VAL A 170 -14.71 -18.40 3.37
C VAL A 170 -13.67 -17.68 2.53
N VAL A 171 -13.64 -16.36 2.59
CA VAL A 171 -12.63 -15.53 1.92
C VAL A 171 -11.67 -14.98 2.95
N ASP A 172 -10.41 -15.42 2.87
CA ASP A 172 -9.32 -14.99 3.73
C ASP A 172 -8.68 -13.70 3.19
N CYS A 173 -8.98 -12.58 3.85
CA CYS A 173 -8.44 -11.25 3.60
C CYS A 173 -7.48 -10.79 4.72
N THR A 174 -6.90 -11.73 5.50
CA THR A 174 -6.01 -11.42 6.64
C THR A 174 -4.58 -11.05 6.24
N PHE A 175 -4.31 -10.90 4.96
CA PHE A 175 -2.99 -10.61 4.41
C PHE A 175 -1.94 -11.68 4.76
N CYS A 176 -2.36 -12.95 4.70
CA CYS A 176 -1.55 -14.13 5.05
C CYS A 176 -1.04 -14.15 6.50
N ALA A 177 -1.70 -13.43 7.43
CA ALA A 177 -1.29 -13.39 8.84
C ALA A 177 -1.44 -14.73 9.57
N ASN A 178 -2.27 -15.63 9.06
CA ASN A 178 -2.55 -16.95 9.67
C ASN A 178 -1.89 -18.12 8.95
N ASP A 179 -1.24 -17.87 7.82
CA ASP A 179 -0.61 -18.92 7.02
C ASP A 179 0.44 -18.31 6.08
N GLU A 180 1.59 -18.91 6.03
CA GLU A 180 2.77 -18.46 5.27
C GLU A 180 2.74 -18.89 3.80
N TYR A 181 1.70 -19.60 3.37
CA TYR A 181 1.51 -19.99 1.97
C TYR A 181 1.46 -18.75 1.08
N MET A 182 2.20 -18.74 0.00
CA MET A 182 2.38 -17.63 -0.95
C MET A 182 3.29 -16.48 -0.45
N VAL A 183 3.90 -16.60 0.73
CA VAL A 183 4.78 -15.56 1.30
C VAL A 183 6.21 -16.09 1.39
N ASP A 184 7.18 -15.32 0.88
CA ASP A 184 8.62 -15.61 1.05
C ASP A 184 9.11 -15.18 2.44
N ARG A 185 8.68 -13.99 2.84
CA ARG A 185 9.03 -13.39 4.13
C ARG A 185 8.05 -12.30 4.54
N PHE A 186 8.08 -12.00 5.82
CA PHE A 186 7.37 -10.86 6.40
C PHE A 186 8.37 -9.77 6.78
N GLU A 187 8.10 -8.54 6.37
CA GLU A 187 8.94 -7.39 6.68
C GLU A 187 8.24 -6.51 7.71
N PRO A 188 8.73 -6.45 8.99
CA PRO A 188 8.28 -5.44 9.95
C PRO A 188 8.76 -4.07 9.49
N CYS A 189 7.85 -3.13 9.33
CA CYS A 189 8.07 -1.86 8.67
C CYS A 189 7.75 -0.67 9.56
N LEU A 190 8.57 0.38 9.42
CA LEU A 190 8.35 1.72 9.94
C LEU A 190 7.98 2.68 8.80
N VAL A 191 6.99 3.52 9.05
CA VAL A 191 6.68 4.70 8.24
C VAL A 191 6.53 5.89 9.18
N LEU A 192 7.17 7.02 8.90
CA LEU A 192 7.03 8.23 9.69
C LEU A 192 5.86 9.07 9.18
N ALA A 193 5.13 9.70 10.10
CA ALA A 193 4.18 10.75 9.82
C ALA A 193 4.83 12.11 10.09
N LEU A 194 4.89 12.93 9.04
CA LEU A 194 5.55 14.24 9.07
C LEU A 194 4.53 15.34 8.80
N ARG A 195 4.71 16.48 9.48
CA ARG A 195 4.05 17.74 9.15
C ARG A 195 5.09 18.73 8.70
N GLY A 196 4.89 19.36 7.54
CA GLY A 196 5.88 20.24 6.96
C GLY A 196 5.28 21.44 6.24
N PRO A 197 6.14 22.37 5.79
CA PRO A 197 5.71 23.63 5.16
C PRO A 197 5.10 23.42 3.77
N ALA A 198 5.36 22.28 3.13
CA ALA A 198 4.87 21.99 1.79
C ALA A 198 4.19 20.61 1.72
N TYR A 199 2.96 20.59 1.19
CA TYR A 199 2.20 19.38 0.95
C TYR A 199 2.45 18.90 -0.48
N LYS A 200 3.56 18.17 -0.66
CA LYS A 200 3.97 17.61 -1.95
C LYS A 200 4.50 16.19 -1.79
N ALA A 201 4.38 15.40 -2.85
CA ALA A 201 4.98 14.08 -2.94
C ALA A 201 6.32 14.15 -3.67
N VAL A 202 7.33 13.50 -3.12
CA VAL A 202 8.65 13.34 -3.73
C VAL A 202 9.10 11.89 -3.59
N THR A 203 9.31 11.23 -4.70
CA THR A 203 9.82 9.85 -4.73
C THR A 203 11.11 9.81 -5.51
N ILE A 204 12.18 9.34 -4.88
CA ILE A 204 13.47 9.16 -5.55
C ILE A 204 13.50 7.77 -6.19
N MET A 205 13.83 7.72 -7.45
CA MET A 205 13.90 6.53 -8.29
C MET A 205 15.35 6.09 -8.46
N ASP A 206 15.60 4.95 -8.74
CA ASP A 206 15.12 3.58 -8.72
C ASP A 206 16.16 2.76 -7.96
N GLY A 207 15.97 2.61 -6.64
CA GLY A 207 16.99 1.99 -5.79
C GLY A 207 16.56 1.97 -4.29
N PRO A 208 17.53 1.97 -3.37
CA PRO A 208 17.27 1.93 -1.92
C PRO A 208 16.84 3.30 -1.36
N PHE A 209 16.03 4.04 -2.10
CA PHE A 209 15.76 5.45 -1.91
C PHE A 209 14.48 5.74 -1.11
N PRO A 210 14.35 6.99 -0.62
CA PRO A 210 13.21 7.44 0.16
C PRO A 210 12.05 7.92 -0.71
N SER A 211 10.87 8.00 -0.07
CA SER A 211 9.67 8.57 -0.66
C SER A 211 8.86 9.31 0.39
N LEU A 212 8.54 10.57 0.12
CA LEU A 212 7.62 11.42 0.85
C LEU A 212 6.29 11.46 0.09
N TYR A 213 5.15 11.22 0.78
CA TYR A 213 3.86 11.14 0.10
C TYR A 213 2.70 11.52 1.04
N PRO A 214 1.60 12.15 0.53
CA PRO A 214 0.40 12.39 1.32
C PRO A 214 -0.07 11.17 2.10
N TRP A 215 -0.41 11.35 3.37
CA TRP A 215 -0.93 10.28 4.21
C TRP A 215 -2.30 10.61 4.79
N ASP A 216 -2.43 11.74 5.46
CA ASP A 216 -3.67 12.17 6.06
C ASP A 216 -3.85 13.67 5.78
N GLU A 217 -4.74 13.96 4.85
CA GLU A 217 -4.94 15.31 4.35
C GLU A 217 -5.73 16.19 5.30
N ASP A 218 -6.64 15.62 6.09
CA ASP A 218 -7.41 16.37 7.08
C ASP A 218 -6.49 16.89 8.21
N ARG A 219 -5.30 16.28 8.34
CA ARG A 219 -4.27 16.64 9.31
C ARG A 219 -3.01 17.22 8.66
N ASP A 220 -3.00 17.45 7.36
CA ASP A 220 -1.84 17.91 6.57
C ASP A 220 -0.59 17.04 6.81
N LEU A 221 -0.77 15.74 6.91
CA LEU A 221 0.30 14.80 7.17
C LEU A 221 0.84 14.17 5.90
N LEU A 222 2.15 14.03 5.88
CA LEU A 222 2.92 13.29 4.89
C LEU A 222 3.51 12.04 5.53
N SER A 223 3.61 10.99 4.78
CA SER A 223 4.34 9.79 5.17
C SER A 223 5.74 9.83 4.58
N LEU A 224 6.75 9.50 5.36
CA LEU A 224 8.10 9.22 4.88
C LEU A 224 8.37 7.73 4.98
N SER A 225 8.72 7.13 3.87
CA SER A 225 9.16 5.75 3.75
C SER A 225 10.49 5.68 2.99
N SER A 226 11.21 4.56 3.11
CA SER A 226 12.45 4.31 2.39
C SER A 226 12.56 2.83 2.03
N ALA A 227 12.95 2.53 0.80
CA ALA A 227 13.17 1.14 0.40
C ALA A 227 14.26 0.45 1.24
N LYS A 228 15.22 1.24 1.77
CA LYS A 228 16.31 0.76 2.60
C LYS A 228 15.94 0.69 4.09
N TYR A 229 15.27 1.73 4.61
CA TYR A 229 15.09 1.91 6.05
C TYR A 229 13.66 1.69 6.54
N THR A 230 12.67 1.50 5.67
CA THR A 230 11.32 1.14 6.09
C THR A 230 11.28 -0.24 6.74
N PRO A 231 11.90 -1.31 6.20
CA PRO A 231 11.93 -2.58 6.90
C PRO A 231 13.00 -2.59 8.01
N PHE A 232 12.62 -2.98 9.23
CA PHE A 232 13.57 -3.27 10.31
C PHE A 232 14.34 -4.56 10.04
N SER A 233 13.70 -5.53 9.40
CA SER A 233 14.30 -6.80 9.00
C SER A 233 13.70 -7.31 7.71
N LYS A 234 14.47 -8.06 6.94
CA LYS A 234 14.05 -8.81 5.76
C LYS A 234 14.18 -10.32 5.93
N GLU A 235 14.35 -10.78 7.18
CA GLU A 235 14.68 -12.17 7.50
C GLU A 235 13.55 -12.93 8.18
N CYS A 236 12.46 -12.25 8.63
CA CYS A 236 11.34 -12.90 9.28
C CYS A 236 10.61 -13.82 8.30
N LYS A 237 10.56 -15.11 8.62
CA LYS A 237 9.89 -16.11 7.79
C LYS A 237 8.42 -16.29 8.13
N THR A 238 8.03 -15.92 9.35
CA THR A 238 6.65 -16.00 9.84
C THR A 238 6.12 -14.62 10.21
N TRP A 239 4.80 -14.48 10.12
CA TRP A 239 4.12 -13.27 10.59
C TRP A 239 4.38 -13.04 12.09
N ARG A 240 4.47 -14.14 12.86
CA ARG A 240 4.75 -14.10 14.30
C ARG A 240 6.12 -13.50 14.59
N GLU A 241 7.18 -13.97 13.92
CA GLU A 241 8.52 -13.40 14.06
C GLU A 241 8.53 -11.89 13.79
N ALA A 242 7.88 -11.46 12.70
CA ALA A 242 7.78 -10.04 12.38
C ALA A 242 6.99 -9.25 13.45
N ARG A 243 5.94 -9.85 14.01
CA ARG A 243 5.13 -9.24 15.06
C ARG A 243 5.91 -9.15 16.38
N ASP A 244 6.56 -10.24 16.77
CA ASP A 244 7.38 -10.28 17.98
C ASP A 244 8.53 -9.24 17.92
N LEU A 245 9.13 -9.05 16.74
CA LEU A 245 10.12 -8.01 16.53
C LEU A 245 9.52 -6.62 16.77
N LEU A 246 8.37 -6.30 16.16
CA LEU A 246 7.71 -5.00 16.32
C LEU A 246 7.29 -4.73 17.78
N ASP A 247 6.81 -5.76 18.48
CA ASP A 247 6.33 -5.63 19.87
C ASP A 247 7.49 -5.42 20.87
N ASN A 248 8.72 -5.81 20.50
CA ASN A 248 9.91 -5.65 21.33
C ASN A 248 10.81 -4.48 20.92
N LEU A 249 10.43 -3.67 19.92
CA LEU A 249 11.20 -2.49 19.55
C LEU A 249 11.24 -1.47 20.68
N SER A 250 12.45 -1.04 21.00
CA SER A 250 12.62 0.11 21.89
C SER A 250 12.31 1.42 21.17
N ARG A 251 11.89 2.43 21.93
CA ARG A 251 11.69 3.78 21.41
C ARG A 251 12.94 4.30 20.68
N LYS A 252 14.14 4.02 21.23
CA LYS A 252 15.40 4.43 20.62
C LYS A 252 15.62 3.81 19.23
N GLU A 253 15.32 2.53 19.04
CA GLU A 253 15.45 1.88 17.73
C GLU A 253 14.54 2.51 16.69
N VAL A 254 13.31 2.84 17.06
CA VAL A 254 12.35 3.54 16.18
C VAL A 254 12.86 4.93 15.82
N GLU A 255 13.36 5.70 16.81
CA GLU A 255 13.91 7.03 16.60
C GLU A 255 15.19 7.02 15.75
N ASP A 256 16.10 6.03 15.96
CA ASP A 256 17.33 5.88 15.20
C ASP A 256 17.03 5.53 13.73
N GLN A 257 16.12 4.62 13.49
CA GLN A 257 15.65 4.26 12.15
C GLN A 257 14.97 5.45 11.46
N GLY A 258 14.13 6.18 12.19
CA GLY A 258 13.45 7.38 11.69
C GLY A 258 14.44 8.48 11.28
N ARG A 259 15.49 8.71 12.06
CA ARG A 259 16.56 9.66 11.69
C ARG A 259 17.26 9.24 10.39
N GLN A 260 17.57 7.97 10.21
CA GLN A 260 18.18 7.48 8.97
C GLN A 260 17.27 7.71 7.76
N MET A 261 15.95 7.58 7.93
CA MET A 261 14.97 7.88 6.86
C MET A 261 14.98 9.36 6.50
N ILE A 262 14.97 10.25 7.51
CA ILE A 262 15.04 11.71 7.32
C ILE A 262 16.36 12.09 6.65
N ASP A 263 17.49 11.58 7.12
CA ASP A 263 18.82 11.87 6.53
C ASP A 263 18.92 11.38 5.09
N SER A 264 18.34 10.21 4.79
CA SER A 264 18.26 9.69 3.43
C SER A 264 17.42 10.60 2.51
N MET A 265 16.29 11.13 3.00
CA MET A 265 15.46 12.06 2.23
C MET A 265 16.12 13.43 2.09
N ALA A 266 16.76 13.92 3.14
CA ALA A 266 17.44 15.23 3.15
C ALA A 266 18.64 15.28 2.18
N HIS A 267 19.21 14.15 1.81
CA HIS A 267 20.23 14.07 0.76
C HIS A 267 19.70 14.56 -0.59
N PHE A 268 18.41 14.34 -0.86
CA PHE A 268 17.75 14.72 -2.12
C PHE A 268 16.82 15.92 -1.98
N TYR A 269 16.21 16.06 -0.81
CA TYR A 269 15.23 17.09 -0.48
C TYR A 269 15.53 17.66 0.93
N PRO A 270 16.47 18.60 1.04
CA PRO A 270 16.94 19.13 2.33
C PRO A 270 15.86 19.70 3.24
N GLU A 271 14.81 20.32 2.65
CA GLU A 271 13.69 20.91 3.39
C GLU A 271 12.98 19.91 4.33
N VAL A 272 13.13 18.59 4.12
CA VAL A 272 12.52 17.59 5.02
C VAL A 272 13.03 17.72 6.46
N ARG A 273 14.18 18.32 6.69
CA ARG A 273 14.73 18.56 8.04
C ARG A 273 13.91 19.59 8.85
N ASP A 274 13.13 20.42 8.17
CA ASP A 274 12.24 21.41 8.79
C ASP A 274 10.86 20.82 9.10
N TYR A 275 10.63 19.55 8.76
CA TYR A 275 9.38 18.86 9.02
C TYR A 275 9.37 18.26 10.43
N GLU A 276 8.25 18.43 11.10
CA GLU A 276 8.00 17.83 12.41
C GLU A 276 7.64 16.35 12.26
N VAL A 277 8.30 15.47 13.01
CA VAL A 277 7.85 14.08 13.16
C VAL A 277 6.72 14.06 14.17
N VAL A 278 5.48 13.91 13.70
CA VAL A 278 4.29 13.93 14.56
C VAL A 278 3.90 12.56 15.08
N ASP A 279 4.20 11.52 14.31
CA ASP A 279 3.86 10.13 14.65
C ASP A 279 4.68 9.15 13.83
N HIS A 280 4.53 7.87 14.14
CA HIS A 280 5.08 6.77 13.36
C HIS A 280 4.09 5.60 13.30
N MET A 281 4.17 4.84 12.24
CA MET A 281 3.32 3.68 12.02
C MET A 281 4.16 2.43 11.87
N LEU A 282 3.80 1.43 12.66
CA LEU A 282 4.39 0.09 12.56
C LEU A 282 3.40 -0.85 11.87
N SER A 283 3.87 -1.58 10.87
CA SER A 283 3.07 -2.53 10.11
C SER A 283 3.92 -3.71 9.66
N ILE A 284 3.28 -4.77 9.19
CA ILE A 284 3.96 -5.94 8.62
C ILE A 284 3.60 -6.01 7.15
N ARG A 285 4.60 -6.17 6.30
CA ARG A 285 4.45 -6.38 4.87
C ARG A 285 4.76 -7.84 4.51
N ALA A 286 3.81 -8.53 3.89
CA ALA A 286 4.01 -9.87 3.35
C ALA A 286 4.61 -9.77 1.94
N MET A 287 5.76 -10.39 1.72
CA MET A 287 6.45 -10.39 0.43
C MET A 287 6.17 -11.69 -0.33
N PRO A 288 5.91 -11.61 -1.66
CA PRO A 288 5.53 -12.78 -2.43
C PRO A 288 6.67 -13.81 -2.55
N LEU A 289 6.31 -15.09 -2.60
CA LEU A 289 7.23 -16.20 -2.71
C LEU A 289 8.02 -16.19 -4.04
N TRP A 290 7.34 -15.85 -5.13
CA TRP A 290 7.92 -15.79 -6.48
C TRP A 290 7.77 -14.39 -7.07
N LYS A 291 8.84 -13.83 -7.54
CA LYS A 291 8.94 -12.47 -8.08
C LYS A 291 8.87 -11.40 -6.98
N ALA A 292 9.98 -11.23 -6.28
CA ALA A 292 10.13 -10.28 -5.15
C ALA A 292 9.58 -8.86 -5.41
N ASP A 293 9.53 -8.41 -6.67
CA ASP A 293 9.00 -7.11 -7.06
C ASP A 293 7.57 -7.15 -7.65
N SER A 294 6.94 -8.34 -7.76
CA SER A 294 5.57 -8.46 -8.24
C SER A 294 4.59 -7.85 -7.23
N ARG A 295 3.77 -6.92 -7.70
CA ARG A 295 2.70 -6.29 -6.93
C ARG A 295 1.32 -6.74 -7.41
N LEU A 296 1.26 -7.80 -8.18
CA LEU A 296 0.03 -8.37 -8.69
C LEU A 296 -0.79 -9.00 -7.56
N VAL A 297 -2.09 -9.08 -7.78
CA VAL A 297 -2.99 -9.76 -6.85
C VAL A 297 -3.06 -11.25 -7.18
N ASP A 298 -2.90 -12.05 -6.14
CA ASP A 298 -3.13 -13.49 -6.19
C ASP A 298 -4.40 -13.83 -5.42
N VAL A 299 -5.29 -14.59 -6.05
CA VAL A 299 -6.47 -15.19 -5.45
C VAL A 299 -6.39 -16.68 -5.68
N VAL A 300 -6.37 -17.45 -4.61
CA VAL A 300 -6.17 -18.90 -4.67
C VAL A 300 -7.27 -19.60 -3.88
N LYS A 301 -7.92 -20.56 -4.53
CA LYS A 301 -8.84 -21.50 -3.87
C LYS A 301 -7.99 -22.61 -3.24
N LEU A 302 -7.84 -22.58 -1.91
CA LEU A 302 -6.99 -23.51 -1.16
C LEU A 302 -7.65 -24.88 -0.97
N ASN A 303 -8.99 -24.90 -0.93
CA ASN A 303 -9.82 -26.11 -0.93
C ASN A 303 -11.22 -25.74 -1.46
N ASP A 304 -12.18 -26.65 -1.37
CA ASP A 304 -13.53 -26.47 -1.94
C ASP A 304 -14.24 -25.22 -1.40
N LYS A 305 -13.90 -24.75 -0.21
CA LYS A 305 -14.58 -23.64 0.47
C LYS A 305 -13.69 -22.43 0.79
N LEU A 306 -12.37 -22.60 0.89
CA LEU A 306 -11.46 -21.54 1.36
C LEU A 306 -10.77 -20.86 0.17
N ILE A 307 -11.01 -19.58 0.04
CA ILE A 307 -10.40 -18.68 -0.95
C ILE A 307 -9.49 -17.70 -0.21
N ARG A 308 -8.24 -17.53 -0.65
CA ARG A 308 -7.27 -16.59 -0.05
C ARG A 308 -6.89 -15.51 -1.02
N ILE A 309 -6.80 -14.27 -0.54
CA ILE A 309 -6.33 -13.11 -1.29
C ILE A 309 -4.99 -12.66 -0.73
N ARG A 310 -4.02 -12.46 -1.62
CA ARG A 310 -2.78 -11.76 -1.35
C ARG A 310 -2.57 -10.66 -2.39
N SER A 311 -2.30 -9.45 -1.95
CA SER A 311 -1.95 -8.35 -2.86
C SER A 311 -0.97 -7.39 -2.20
N GLY A 312 -0.10 -6.80 -3.01
CA GLY A 312 0.81 -5.74 -2.59
C GLY A 312 0.30 -4.33 -2.91
N LYS A 313 -0.91 -4.19 -3.49
CA LYS A 313 -1.49 -2.91 -3.91
C LYS A 313 -2.98 -2.85 -3.66
N ILE A 314 -3.43 -1.72 -3.14
CA ILE A 314 -4.82 -1.48 -2.80
C ILE A 314 -5.72 -1.31 -4.02
N ASP A 315 -5.20 -0.77 -5.11
CA ASP A 315 -5.90 -0.54 -6.38
C ASP A 315 -6.28 -1.84 -7.12
N ALA A 316 -5.65 -2.98 -6.76
CA ALA A 316 -5.96 -4.28 -7.32
C ALA A 316 -7.25 -4.94 -6.77
N VAL A 317 -8.04 -4.24 -5.95
CA VAL A 317 -9.25 -4.81 -5.32
C VAL A 317 -10.30 -5.26 -6.34
N ILE A 318 -10.44 -4.53 -7.46
CA ILE A 318 -11.42 -4.87 -8.52
C ILE A 318 -11.00 -6.16 -9.27
N GLU A 319 -9.69 -6.33 -9.52
CA GLU A 319 -9.18 -7.59 -10.08
C GLU A 319 -9.36 -8.76 -9.10
N ALA A 320 -9.14 -8.51 -7.80
CA ALA A 320 -9.38 -9.53 -6.76
C ALA A 320 -10.84 -9.95 -6.70
N GLU A 321 -11.76 -8.99 -6.79
CA GLU A 321 -13.20 -9.23 -6.84
C GLU A 321 -13.57 -10.18 -7.97
N ALA A 322 -13.12 -9.87 -9.21
CA ALA A 322 -13.41 -10.72 -10.36
C ALA A 322 -12.94 -12.17 -10.15
N LYS A 323 -11.70 -12.34 -9.64
CA LYS A 323 -11.15 -13.67 -9.35
C LYS A 323 -11.87 -14.39 -8.20
N VAL A 324 -12.33 -13.67 -7.17
CA VAL A 324 -13.12 -14.27 -6.08
C VAL A 324 -14.46 -14.75 -6.60
N LYS A 325 -15.14 -13.95 -7.43
CA LYS A 325 -16.43 -14.33 -8.05
C LYS A 325 -16.31 -15.59 -8.93
N GLU A 326 -15.21 -15.77 -9.65
CA GLU A 326 -14.92 -17.00 -10.39
C GLU A 326 -14.77 -18.24 -9.48
N CYS A 327 -14.33 -18.05 -8.22
CA CYS A 327 -14.15 -19.12 -7.24
C CYS A 327 -15.45 -19.50 -6.51
N VAL A 328 -16.42 -18.59 -6.45
CA VAL A 328 -17.69 -18.70 -5.69
C VAL A 328 -18.84 -19.26 -6.56
N THR A 329 -18.52 -19.92 -7.63
CA THR A 329 -19.51 -20.52 -8.56
C THR A 329 -19.87 -21.97 -8.20
#